data_3f0e75863c13c5f8ac6bf32773e18e85
#
_entry.id   3f0e75863c13c5f8ac6bf32773e18e85
#
_cell.length_a   1.000
_cell.length_b   1.000
_cell.length_c   1.000
_cell.angle_alpha   90.00
_cell.angle_beta   90.00
_cell.angle_gamma   90.00
#
_symmetry.space_group_name_H-M   'P 1'
#
loop_
_entity.id
_entity.type
_entity.pdbx_description
1 polymer ?
#
loop_
_entity_poly.entity_id
_entity_poly.type
_entity_poly.pdbx_seq_one_letter_code
_entity_poly.pdbx_strand_id
1 'polypeptide(L)'
;VLILGEFVHRTTAAWMGAVAMLAVGKLTGTLDWCTHGECEGNLFAAIEFNVIGLLMGMMIFAAILEISGFFEFIAIKATKLSKGDPWMLVVYLGTFTTLISVVIDNVTAIILIAPITIKICDKLKISAIPPLIAEAILSDTGGVATLVGDPPNVMIAASTGFTFNSFIEHLTPLTVIAWIATMGYMRYYYRDWIETKPEHVEELLAEDEWAVVRDLRMMNRTLVALSLTIVTFSVHE
;
A
#
# COMPACT_ATOMS: atom_id res chain seq x y z
N VAL A 1 0.12 13.17 18.31
CA VAL A 1 1.32 13.54 19.07
C VAL A 1 2.08 12.29 19.51
N LEU A 2 1.43 11.31 20.18
CA LEU A 2 2.10 10.08 20.67
C LEU A 2 2.70 9.21 19.54
N ILE A 3 1.99 9.12 18.40
CA ILE A 3 2.46 8.36 17.23
C ILE A 3 3.59 9.10 16.51
N LEU A 4 3.47 10.42 16.34
CA LEU A 4 4.48 11.25 15.68
C LEU A 4 5.79 11.39 16.49
N GLY A 5 5.70 11.24 17.81
CA GLY A 5 6.87 11.31 18.69
C GLY A 5 7.59 9.97 18.88
N GLU A 6 7.10 8.88 18.32
CA GLU A 6 7.63 7.51 18.43
C GLU A 6 7.88 7.02 19.88
N PHE A 7 7.29 7.70 20.87
CA PHE A 7 7.46 7.34 22.28
C PHE A 7 6.76 6.04 22.67
N VAL A 8 5.78 5.61 21.89
CA VAL A 8 4.96 4.42 22.18
C VAL A 8 4.69 3.69 20.89
N HIS A 9 4.67 2.36 20.95
CA HIS A 9 4.33 1.51 19.80
C HIS A 9 2.97 1.91 19.21
N ARG A 10 2.86 1.98 17.88
CA ARG A 10 1.66 2.48 17.16
C ARG A 10 0.38 1.78 17.61
N THR A 11 0.42 0.46 17.80
CA THR A 11 -0.72 -0.33 18.28
C THR A 11 -1.16 0.08 19.68
N THR A 12 -0.20 0.30 20.61
CA THR A 12 -0.52 0.72 21.98
C THR A 12 -1.12 2.12 22.00
N ALA A 13 -0.60 3.05 21.19
CA ALA A 13 -1.14 4.40 21.05
C ALA A 13 -2.57 4.38 20.49
N ALA A 14 -2.85 3.51 19.49
CA ALA A 14 -4.19 3.34 18.92
C ALA A 14 -5.17 2.79 19.96
N TRP A 15 -4.79 1.75 20.71
CA TRP A 15 -5.63 1.20 21.78
C TRP A 15 -5.92 2.22 22.90
N MET A 16 -4.91 2.96 23.34
CA MET A 16 -5.08 4.02 24.34
C MET A 16 -6.02 5.11 23.84
N GLY A 17 -5.89 5.52 22.58
CA GLY A 17 -6.76 6.50 21.95
C GLY A 17 -8.22 6.01 21.86
N ALA A 18 -8.42 4.77 21.43
CA ALA A 18 -9.75 4.15 21.37
C ALA A 18 -10.42 4.07 22.76
N VAL A 19 -9.71 3.57 23.76
CA VAL A 19 -10.22 3.48 25.13
C VAL A 19 -10.52 4.88 25.70
N ALA A 20 -9.64 5.86 25.48
CA ALA A 20 -9.86 7.23 25.94
C ALA A 20 -11.09 7.85 25.26
N MET A 21 -11.28 7.66 23.96
CA MET A 21 -12.43 8.17 23.21
C MET A 21 -13.73 7.54 23.70
N LEU A 22 -13.75 6.23 23.96
CA LEU A 22 -14.91 5.54 24.53
C LEU A 22 -15.23 6.03 25.94
N ALA A 23 -14.22 6.25 26.78
CA ALA A 23 -14.40 6.76 28.13
C ALA A 23 -14.97 8.19 28.13
N VAL A 24 -14.39 9.09 27.32
CA VAL A 24 -14.88 10.46 27.17
C VAL A 24 -16.28 10.50 26.59
N GLY A 25 -16.56 9.74 25.53
CA GLY A 25 -17.88 9.66 24.92
C GLY A 25 -18.97 9.20 25.89
N LYS A 26 -18.65 8.25 26.78
CA LYS A 26 -19.56 7.80 27.84
C LYS A 26 -19.76 8.88 28.92
N LEU A 27 -18.68 9.58 29.32
CA LEU A 27 -18.76 10.61 30.34
C LEU A 27 -19.52 11.87 29.86
N THR A 28 -19.42 12.21 28.60
CA THR A 28 -20.10 13.37 27.98
C THR A 28 -21.51 13.04 27.48
N GLY A 29 -21.93 11.77 27.53
CA GLY A 29 -23.24 11.34 26.99
C GLY A 29 -23.37 11.47 25.47
N THR A 30 -22.27 11.65 24.75
CA THR A 30 -22.26 11.75 23.28
C THR A 30 -22.26 10.39 22.59
N LEU A 31 -21.89 9.33 23.29
CA LEU A 31 -22.00 7.95 22.86
C LEU A 31 -23.17 7.27 23.57
N ASP A 32 -24.36 7.43 23.00
CA ASP A 32 -25.49 6.61 23.39
C ASP A 32 -25.34 5.24 22.75
N TRP A 33 -25.11 4.23 23.59
CA TRP A 33 -25.00 2.83 23.20
C TRP A 33 -26.36 2.23 22.74
N CYS A 34 -27.39 3.06 22.66
CA CYS A 34 -28.73 2.69 22.25
C CYS A 34 -28.95 3.07 20.80
N THR A 35 -28.68 2.21 19.86
CA THR A 35 -29.16 2.32 18.49
C THR A 35 -30.50 1.59 18.37
N HIS A 36 -31.58 2.34 18.00
CA HIS A 36 -32.92 1.82 17.69
C HIS A 36 -33.72 1.13 18.83
N GLY A 37 -33.58 1.62 20.09
CA GLY A 37 -34.53 1.26 21.14
C GLY A 37 -34.23 -0.02 21.94
N GLU A 38 -33.18 -0.74 21.62
CA GLU A 38 -32.66 -1.84 22.41
C GLU A 38 -31.32 -1.43 23.03
N CYS A 39 -31.31 -1.28 24.37
CA CYS A 39 -30.15 -0.88 25.14
C CYS A 39 -29.26 -2.09 25.52
N GLU A 40 -29.05 -3.04 24.62
CA GLU A 40 -27.97 -4.01 24.70
C GLU A 40 -26.77 -3.51 23.90
N GLY A 41 -26.12 -2.45 24.40
CA GLY A 41 -24.93 -1.88 23.83
C GLY A 41 -23.76 -2.85 23.86
N ASN A 42 -23.75 -3.77 22.92
CA ASN A 42 -22.65 -4.68 22.72
C ASN A 42 -21.54 -3.93 21.98
N LEU A 43 -20.51 -3.48 22.70
CA LEU A 43 -19.33 -2.80 22.13
C LEU A 43 -18.74 -3.60 20.96
N PHE A 44 -18.90 -4.91 21.00
CA PHE A 44 -18.50 -5.83 19.94
C PHE A 44 -19.34 -5.72 18.67
N ALA A 45 -20.57 -5.22 18.76
CA ALA A 45 -21.41 -5.00 17.57
C ALA A 45 -20.93 -3.82 16.70
N ALA A 46 -20.13 -2.92 17.28
CA ALA A 46 -19.50 -1.81 16.55
C ALA A 46 -18.21 -2.25 15.81
N ILE A 47 -17.74 -3.47 16.04
CA ILE A 47 -16.54 -4.00 15.38
C ILE A 47 -16.96 -4.68 14.07
N GLU A 48 -16.55 -4.11 12.96
CA GLU A 48 -16.75 -4.69 11.63
C GLU A 48 -15.78 -5.86 11.39
N PHE A 49 -16.15 -7.06 11.85
CA PHE A 49 -15.31 -8.26 11.71
C PHE A 49 -15.02 -8.63 10.25
N ASN A 50 -15.91 -8.27 9.31
CA ASN A 50 -15.69 -8.48 7.89
C ASN A 50 -14.49 -7.66 7.39
N VAL A 51 -14.36 -6.39 7.84
CA VAL A 51 -13.22 -5.53 7.54
C VAL A 51 -11.93 -6.12 8.07
N ILE A 52 -11.94 -6.57 9.33
CA ILE A 52 -10.76 -7.20 9.96
C ILE A 52 -10.38 -8.47 9.21
N GLY A 53 -11.34 -9.32 8.85
CA GLY A 53 -11.10 -10.55 8.11
C GLY A 53 -10.50 -10.30 6.73
N LEU A 54 -11.01 -9.29 6.01
CA LEU A 54 -10.49 -8.88 4.72
C LEU A 54 -9.04 -8.40 4.83
N LEU A 55 -8.75 -7.49 5.77
CA LEU A 55 -7.40 -6.97 5.97
C LEU A 55 -6.41 -8.08 6.35
N MET A 56 -6.80 -8.99 7.24
CA MET A 56 -5.96 -10.15 7.59
C MET A 56 -5.67 -11.03 6.37
N GLY A 57 -6.68 -11.29 5.53
CA GLY A 57 -6.52 -12.06 4.31
C GLY A 57 -5.51 -11.42 3.35
N MET A 58 -5.61 -10.10 3.14
CA MET A 58 -4.69 -9.36 2.26
C MET A 58 -3.26 -9.32 2.83
N MET A 59 -3.09 -9.17 4.15
CA MET A 59 -1.78 -9.24 4.80
C MET A 59 -1.13 -10.62 4.63
N ILE A 60 -1.92 -11.72 4.66
CA ILE A 60 -1.42 -13.07 4.40
C ILE A 60 -0.92 -13.20 2.96
N PHE A 61 -1.67 -12.68 1.96
CA PHE A 61 -1.21 -12.67 0.58
C PHE A 61 0.10 -11.89 0.42
N ALA A 62 0.19 -10.70 1.02
CA ALA A 62 1.40 -9.88 1.01
C ALA A 62 2.62 -10.62 1.61
N ALA A 63 2.45 -11.24 2.77
CA ALA A 63 3.51 -11.99 3.44
C ALA A 63 3.98 -13.20 2.61
N ILE A 64 3.07 -13.93 1.96
CA ILE A 64 3.45 -15.06 1.11
C ILE A 64 4.19 -14.58 -0.14
N LEU A 65 3.77 -13.48 -0.76
CA LEU A 65 4.46 -12.86 -1.90
C LEU A 65 5.86 -12.36 -1.50
N GLU A 66 6.01 -11.76 -0.31
CA GLU A 66 7.30 -11.36 0.24
C GLU A 66 8.26 -12.56 0.38
N ILE A 67 7.80 -13.62 1.08
CA ILE A 67 8.62 -14.82 1.28
C ILE A 67 9.02 -15.46 -0.05
N SER A 68 8.17 -15.39 -1.07
CA SER A 68 8.46 -15.95 -2.41
C SER A 68 9.53 -15.17 -3.18
N GLY A 69 9.87 -13.94 -2.79
CA GLY A 69 10.81 -13.08 -3.51
C GLY A 69 10.18 -12.26 -4.64
N PHE A 70 8.84 -12.14 -4.66
CA PHE A 70 8.11 -11.44 -5.71
C PHE A 70 8.47 -9.95 -5.80
N PHE A 71 8.58 -9.27 -4.67
CA PHE A 71 8.87 -7.83 -4.63
C PHE A 71 10.29 -7.53 -5.12
N GLU A 72 11.27 -8.34 -4.71
CA GLU A 72 12.65 -8.27 -5.19
C GLU A 72 12.73 -8.49 -6.70
N PHE A 73 12.03 -9.51 -7.20
CA PHE A 73 11.95 -9.79 -8.62
C PHE A 73 11.47 -8.58 -9.43
N ILE A 74 10.36 -7.99 -9.04
CA ILE A 74 9.79 -6.86 -9.76
C ILE A 74 10.68 -5.62 -9.67
N ALA A 75 11.28 -5.34 -8.51
CA ALA A 75 12.14 -4.18 -8.34
C ALA A 75 13.41 -4.29 -9.19
N ILE A 76 14.05 -5.47 -9.27
CA ILE A 76 15.18 -5.71 -10.17
C ILE A 76 14.74 -5.57 -11.63
N LYS A 77 13.58 -6.10 -11.98
CA LYS A 77 13.01 -5.95 -13.32
C LYS A 77 12.71 -4.50 -13.68
N ALA A 78 12.15 -3.72 -12.75
CA ALA A 78 11.93 -2.28 -12.93
C ALA A 78 13.24 -1.54 -13.17
N THR A 79 14.29 -1.89 -12.42
CA THR A 79 15.63 -1.32 -12.58
C THR A 79 16.25 -1.67 -13.93
N LYS A 80 16.11 -2.90 -14.40
CA LYS A 80 16.56 -3.29 -15.75
C LYS A 80 15.82 -2.52 -16.84
N LEU A 81 14.51 -2.35 -16.70
CA LEU A 81 13.71 -1.58 -17.65
C LEU A 81 14.11 -0.11 -17.68
N SER A 82 14.54 0.45 -16.55
CA SER A 82 15.04 1.84 -16.46
C SER A 82 16.37 2.05 -17.19
N LYS A 83 17.12 0.98 -17.47
CA LYS A 83 18.46 1.03 -18.09
C LYS A 83 19.43 1.98 -17.37
N GLY A 84 19.24 2.17 -16.08
CA GLY A 84 20.02 3.09 -15.27
C GLY A 84 19.60 4.56 -15.37
N ASP A 85 18.51 4.89 -16.04
CA ASP A 85 17.96 6.24 -16.02
C ASP A 85 17.25 6.49 -14.68
N PRO A 86 17.69 7.49 -13.87
CA PRO A 86 17.08 7.76 -12.56
C PRO A 86 15.59 8.12 -12.66
N TRP A 87 15.19 8.86 -13.69
CA TRP A 87 13.78 9.20 -13.88
C TRP A 87 12.93 7.97 -14.18
N MET A 88 13.39 7.13 -15.12
CA MET A 88 12.67 5.90 -15.45
C MET A 88 12.62 4.92 -14.26
N LEU A 89 13.64 4.93 -13.40
CA LEU A 89 13.62 4.15 -12.16
C LEU A 89 12.47 4.59 -11.26
N VAL A 90 12.30 5.89 -11.02
CA VAL A 90 11.18 6.45 -10.24
C VAL A 90 9.85 6.10 -10.88
N VAL A 91 9.73 6.23 -12.21
CA VAL A 91 8.49 5.91 -12.93
C VAL A 91 8.12 4.44 -12.77
N TYR A 92 9.06 3.52 -13.00
CA TYR A 92 8.77 2.08 -12.90
C TYR A 92 8.51 1.64 -11.46
N LEU A 93 9.34 2.03 -10.51
CA LEU A 93 9.14 1.67 -9.09
C LEU A 93 7.86 2.30 -8.54
N GLY A 94 7.63 3.58 -8.82
CA GLY A 94 6.41 4.26 -8.37
C GLY A 94 5.13 3.69 -8.99
N THR A 95 5.14 3.37 -10.29
CA THR A 95 4.01 2.71 -10.95
C THR A 95 3.76 1.32 -10.36
N PHE A 96 4.82 0.57 -10.12
CA PHE A 96 4.72 -0.74 -9.49
C PHE A 96 4.14 -0.65 -8.08
N THR A 97 4.63 0.29 -7.27
CA THR A 97 4.11 0.55 -5.92
C THR A 97 2.63 0.93 -5.97
N THR A 98 2.22 1.79 -6.91
CA THR A 98 0.81 2.12 -7.14
C THR A 98 -0.02 0.87 -7.43
N LEU A 99 0.43 0.03 -8.37
CA LEU A 99 -0.30 -1.19 -8.76
C LEU A 99 -0.44 -2.20 -7.61
N ILE A 100 0.60 -2.35 -6.81
CA ILE A 100 0.54 -3.20 -5.61
C ILE A 100 -0.43 -2.62 -4.59
N SER A 101 -0.37 -1.32 -4.35
CA SER A 101 -1.22 -0.65 -3.36
C SER A 101 -2.71 -0.64 -3.73
N VAL A 102 -3.05 -0.86 -5.00
CA VAL A 102 -4.44 -1.12 -5.43
C VAL A 102 -5.03 -2.36 -4.75
N VAL A 103 -4.17 -3.33 -4.39
CA VAL A 103 -4.58 -4.66 -3.91
C VAL A 103 -4.12 -4.93 -2.48
N ILE A 104 -2.94 -4.46 -2.12
CA ILE A 104 -2.34 -4.61 -0.78
C ILE A 104 -2.33 -3.23 -0.14
N ASP A 105 -2.53 -3.16 1.17
CA ASP A 105 -2.53 -1.88 1.88
C ASP A 105 -1.21 -1.09 1.65
N ASN A 106 -1.34 0.22 1.57
CA ASN A 106 -0.27 1.16 1.24
C ASN A 106 0.94 1.05 2.19
N VAL A 107 0.70 0.86 3.49
CA VAL A 107 1.76 0.75 4.49
C VAL A 107 2.59 -0.51 4.27
N THR A 108 1.94 -1.66 4.05
CA THR A 108 2.61 -2.93 3.74
C THR A 108 3.39 -2.82 2.43
N ALA A 109 2.81 -2.23 1.39
CA ALA A 109 3.48 -2.04 0.10
C ALA A 109 4.80 -1.28 0.25
N ILE A 110 4.82 -0.17 1.01
CA ILE A 110 6.04 0.61 1.23
C ILE A 110 7.05 -0.15 2.09
N ILE A 111 6.63 -0.79 3.18
CA ILE A 111 7.54 -1.56 4.04
C ILE A 111 8.29 -2.63 3.25
N LEU A 112 7.63 -3.23 2.25
CA LEU A 112 8.22 -4.27 1.42
C LEU A 112 9.13 -3.72 0.33
N ILE A 113 8.75 -2.61 -0.33
CA ILE A 113 9.47 -2.08 -1.50
C ILE A 113 10.63 -1.17 -1.08
N ALA A 114 10.46 -0.31 -0.07
CA ALA A 114 11.47 0.67 0.32
C ALA A 114 12.87 0.10 0.62
N PRO A 115 13.01 -1.03 1.36
CA PRO A 115 14.34 -1.62 1.59
C PRO A 115 15.03 -2.05 0.30
N ILE A 116 14.25 -2.47 -0.71
CA ILE A 116 14.79 -2.91 -2.01
C ILE A 116 15.22 -1.69 -2.82
N THR A 117 14.40 -0.64 -2.83
CA THR A 117 14.73 0.65 -3.47
C THR A 117 15.99 1.25 -2.89
N ILE A 118 16.17 1.22 -1.56
CA ILE A 118 17.41 1.67 -0.92
C ILE A 118 18.61 0.89 -1.42
N LYS A 119 18.53 -0.45 -1.45
CA LYS A 119 19.62 -1.30 -1.94
C LYS A 119 19.98 -1.01 -3.40
N ILE A 120 18.98 -0.79 -4.26
CA ILE A 120 19.19 -0.43 -5.66
C ILE A 120 19.90 0.92 -5.78
N CYS A 121 19.41 1.93 -5.06
CA CYS A 121 20.00 3.27 -5.06
C CYS A 121 21.44 3.28 -4.52
N ASP A 122 21.71 2.48 -3.47
CA ASP A 122 23.06 2.33 -2.91
C ASP A 122 24.02 1.69 -3.93
N LYS A 123 23.59 0.69 -4.68
CA LYS A 123 24.37 0.09 -5.77
C LYS A 123 24.64 1.09 -6.90
N LEU A 124 23.64 1.86 -7.27
CA LEU A 124 23.76 2.90 -8.31
C LEU A 124 24.49 4.17 -7.83
N LYS A 125 24.83 4.26 -6.53
CA LYS A 125 25.45 5.43 -5.91
C LYS A 125 24.65 6.73 -6.07
N ILE A 126 23.31 6.62 -6.09
CA ILE A 126 22.39 7.75 -6.14
C ILE A 126 21.59 7.85 -4.85
N SER A 127 21.06 9.04 -4.55
CA SER A 127 20.22 9.24 -3.38
C SER A 127 18.91 8.47 -3.51
N ALA A 128 18.53 7.71 -2.48
CA ALA A 128 17.26 6.98 -2.40
C ALA A 128 16.07 7.88 -2.03
N ILE A 129 16.29 9.13 -1.60
CA ILE A 129 15.22 10.01 -1.10
C ILE A 129 14.15 10.28 -2.16
N PRO A 130 14.47 10.67 -3.41
CA PRO A 130 13.43 10.95 -4.40
C PRO A 130 12.57 9.74 -4.75
N PRO A 131 13.11 8.54 -5.07
CA PRO A 131 12.27 7.38 -5.33
C PRO A 131 11.43 6.95 -4.12
N LEU A 132 11.96 7.02 -2.90
CA LEU A 132 11.19 6.69 -1.69
C LEU A 132 10.02 7.65 -1.45
N ILE A 133 10.22 8.95 -1.68
CA ILE A 133 9.13 9.93 -1.58
C ILE A 133 8.07 9.67 -2.66
N ALA A 134 8.50 9.37 -3.89
CA ALA A 134 7.58 9.01 -4.95
C ALA A 134 6.76 7.76 -4.61
N GLU A 135 7.42 6.69 -4.15
CA GLU A 135 6.75 5.46 -3.72
C GLU A 135 5.75 5.70 -2.59
N ALA A 136 6.10 6.51 -1.59
CA ALA A 136 5.22 6.84 -0.48
C ALA A 136 3.94 7.55 -0.96
N ILE A 137 4.06 8.60 -1.78
CA ILE A 137 2.91 9.34 -2.28
C ILE A 137 2.08 8.48 -3.23
N LEU A 138 2.74 7.68 -4.08
CA LEU A 138 2.09 6.86 -5.09
C LEU A 138 1.44 5.61 -4.51
N SER A 139 1.95 5.10 -3.37
CA SER A 139 1.30 4.05 -2.62
C SER A 139 -0.04 4.52 -2.07
N ASP A 140 -0.08 5.66 -1.40
CA ASP A 140 -1.33 6.26 -0.91
C ASP A 140 -2.30 6.53 -2.07
N THR A 141 -1.78 7.09 -3.18
CA THR A 141 -2.58 7.34 -4.38
C THR A 141 -3.19 6.05 -4.93
N GLY A 142 -2.42 4.95 -4.99
CA GLY A 142 -2.88 3.64 -5.47
C GLY A 142 -3.94 3.03 -4.56
N GLY A 143 -3.75 3.13 -3.24
CA GLY A 143 -4.66 2.59 -2.24
C GLY A 143 -6.08 3.16 -2.31
N VAL A 144 -6.22 4.40 -2.75
CA VAL A 144 -7.54 5.04 -2.93
C VAL A 144 -8.35 4.42 -4.07
N ALA A 145 -7.71 3.79 -5.07
CA ALA A 145 -8.39 3.31 -6.27
C ALA A 145 -9.41 2.19 -6.04
N THR A 146 -9.22 1.39 -4.99
CA THR A 146 -10.07 0.24 -4.69
C THR A 146 -10.54 0.23 -3.24
N LEU A 147 -11.55 -0.57 -3.02
CA LEU A 147 -12.09 -0.81 -1.68
C LEU A 147 -11.07 -1.50 -0.76
N VAL A 148 -10.19 -2.32 -1.30
CA VAL A 148 -9.26 -3.19 -0.56
C VAL A 148 -7.92 -2.51 -0.29
N GLY A 149 -7.54 -1.51 -1.11
CA GLY A 149 -6.24 -0.85 -1.03
C GLY A 149 -5.99 -0.07 0.27
N ASP A 150 -7.06 0.40 0.92
CA ASP A 150 -6.95 1.18 2.16
C ASP A 150 -8.06 0.81 3.16
N PRO A 151 -7.75 0.58 4.46
CA PRO A 151 -8.75 0.26 5.47
C PRO A 151 -9.93 1.25 5.57
N PRO A 152 -9.72 2.58 5.47
CA PRO A 152 -10.83 3.53 5.46
C PRO A 152 -11.84 3.31 4.36
N ASN A 153 -11.40 2.86 3.16
CA ASN A 153 -12.28 2.62 2.03
C ASN A 153 -13.28 1.49 2.33
N VAL A 154 -12.82 0.42 2.97
CA VAL A 154 -13.69 -0.69 3.39
C VAL A 154 -14.74 -0.21 4.39
N MET A 155 -14.35 0.65 5.35
CA MET A 155 -15.27 1.23 6.33
C MET A 155 -16.31 2.15 5.68
N ILE A 156 -15.88 2.98 4.72
CA ILE A 156 -16.79 3.85 3.96
C ILE A 156 -17.79 3.00 3.18
N ALA A 157 -17.31 1.97 2.49
CA ALA A 157 -18.17 1.09 1.72
C ALA A 157 -19.21 0.36 2.61
N ALA A 158 -18.77 -0.17 3.74
CA ALA A 158 -19.65 -0.82 4.71
C ALA A 158 -20.76 0.12 5.22
N SER A 159 -20.46 1.41 5.40
CA SER A 159 -21.42 2.41 5.89
C SER A 159 -22.32 2.99 4.81
N THR A 160 -21.85 3.07 3.56
CA THR A 160 -22.56 3.72 2.45
C THR A 160 -23.24 2.72 1.50
N GLY A 161 -22.88 1.43 1.59
CA GLY A 161 -23.34 0.40 0.67
C GLY A 161 -22.69 0.47 -0.72
N PHE A 162 -21.54 1.14 -0.85
CA PHE A 162 -20.79 1.14 -2.10
C PHE A 162 -20.20 -0.23 -2.38
N THR A 163 -20.37 -0.68 -3.63
CA THR A 163 -19.81 -1.94 -4.10
C THR A 163 -18.36 -1.77 -4.56
N PHE A 164 -17.64 -2.87 -4.72
CA PHE A 164 -16.26 -2.89 -5.21
C PHE A 164 -16.14 -2.21 -6.59
N ASN A 165 -17.08 -2.52 -7.50
CA ASN A 165 -17.08 -1.93 -8.85
C ASN A 165 -17.37 -0.43 -8.81
N SER A 166 -18.27 0.01 -7.94
CA SER A 166 -18.58 1.43 -7.75
C SER A 166 -17.34 2.22 -7.31
N PHE A 167 -16.51 1.66 -6.42
CA PHE A 167 -15.24 2.26 -6.01
C PHE A 167 -14.29 2.41 -7.19
N ILE A 168 -14.06 1.35 -7.95
CA ILE A 168 -13.16 1.38 -9.11
C ILE A 168 -13.64 2.42 -10.13
N GLU A 169 -14.91 2.42 -10.47
CA GLU A 169 -15.46 3.29 -11.50
C GLU A 169 -15.30 4.79 -11.15
N HIS A 170 -15.52 5.15 -9.89
CA HIS A 170 -15.51 6.56 -9.48
C HIS A 170 -14.13 7.05 -9.04
N LEU A 171 -13.32 6.20 -8.39
CA LEU A 171 -12.05 6.63 -7.81
C LEU A 171 -10.84 6.39 -8.72
N THR A 172 -10.87 5.36 -9.60
CA THR A 172 -9.75 5.11 -10.51
C THR A 172 -9.42 6.30 -11.42
N PRO A 173 -10.37 7.03 -12.02
CA PRO A 173 -10.04 8.21 -12.82
C PRO A 173 -9.31 9.29 -12.01
N LEU A 174 -9.74 9.52 -10.75
CA LEU A 174 -9.08 10.46 -9.84
C LEU A 174 -7.67 10.01 -9.48
N THR A 175 -7.51 8.71 -9.22
CA THR A 175 -6.20 8.10 -8.94
C THR A 175 -5.23 8.28 -10.11
N VAL A 176 -5.69 8.08 -11.35
CA VAL A 176 -4.86 8.28 -12.54
C VAL A 176 -4.45 9.75 -12.67
N ILE A 177 -5.35 10.69 -12.45
CA ILE A 177 -5.03 12.13 -12.46
C ILE A 177 -4.00 12.47 -11.38
N ALA A 178 -4.20 11.97 -10.16
CA ALA A 178 -3.29 12.17 -9.04
C ALA A 178 -1.91 11.55 -9.32
N TRP A 179 -1.86 10.36 -9.93
CA TRP A 179 -0.63 9.71 -10.36
C TRP A 179 0.15 10.58 -11.36
N ILE A 180 -0.52 11.10 -12.41
CA ILE A 180 0.10 11.98 -13.41
C ILE A 180 0.61 13.26 -12.76
N ALA A 181 -0.20 13.86 -11.88
CA ALA A 181 0.18 15.09 -11.18
C ALA A 181 1.39 14.86 -10.27
N THR A 182 1.42 13.76 -9.52
CA THR A 182 2.55 13.39 -8.66
C THR A 182 3.81 13.16 -9.48
N MET A 183 3.73 12.43 -10.59
CA MET A 183 4.88 12.23 -11.48
C MET A 183 5.37 13.53 -12.09
N GLY A 184 4.47 14.41 -12.51
CA GLY A 184 4.82 15.74 -13.02
C GLY A 184 5.53 16.60 -11.96
N TYR A 185 4.99 16.60 -10.73
CA TYR A 185 5.59 17.30 -9.60
C TYR A 185 6.98 16.76 -9.26
N MET A 186 7.14 15.45 -9.17
CA MET A 186 8.41 14.79 -8.88
C MET A 186 9.46 15.12 -9.94
N ARG A 187 9.10 15.10 -11.22
CA ARG A 187 9.99 15.49 -12.33
C ARG A 187 10.43 16.96 -12.23
N TYR A 188 9.52 17.84 -11.86
CA TYR A 188 9.82 19.26 -11.69
C TYR A 188 10.72 19.54 -10.48
N TYR A 189 10.37 18.94 -9.34
CA TYR A 189 11.06 19.21 -8.06
C TYR A 189 12.44 18.58 -7.97
N TYR A 190 12.60 17.37 -8.49
CA TYR A 190 13.85 16.59 -8.45
C TYR A 190 14.62 16.59 -9.76
N ARG A 191 14.46 17.62 -10.58
CA ARG A 191 15.15 17.72 -11.89
C ARG A 191 16.67 17.59 -11.78
N ASP A 192 17.28 18.21 -10.77
CA ASP A 192 18.73 18.17 -10.56
C ASP A 192 19.22 16.75 -10.18
N TRP A 193 18.41 16.01 -9.46
CA TRP A 193 18.69 14.61 -9.12
C TRP A 193 18.51 13.70 -10.36
N ILE A 194 17.56 13.97 -11.22
CA ILE A 194 17.32 13.22 -12.46
C ILE A 194 18.52 13.29 -13.41
N GLU A 195 19.27 14.40 -13.41
CA GLU A 195 20.47 14.58 -14.21
C GLU A 195 21.71 13.87 -13.64
N THR A 196 21.59 13.25 -12.46
CA THR A 196 22.69 12.48 -11.86
C THR A 196 22.99 11.26 -12.73
N LYS A 197 24.27 11.00 -13.00
CA LYS A 197 24.70 9.81 -13.73
C LYS A 197 24.93 8.68 -12.72
N PRO A 198 24.15 7.59 -12.79
CA PRO A 198 24.34 6.44 -11.93
C PRO A 198 25.64 5.73 -12.24
N GLU A 199 26.26 5.19 -11.22
CA GLU A 199 27.41 4.30 -11.32
C GLU A 199 26.95 2.82 -11.32
N HIS A 200 27.81 1.90 -11.75
CA HIS A 200 27.60 0.44 -11.68
C HIS A 200 26.31 -0.09 -12.35
N VAL A 201 25.80 0.65 -13.33
CA VAL A 201 24.56 0.26 -14.08
C VAL A 201 24.72 -1.11 -14.73
N GLU A 202 25.90 -1.41 -15.28
CA GLU A 202 26.17 -2.68 -15.98
C GLU A 202 26.12 -3.87 -15.02
N GLU A 203 26.61 -3.73 -13.79
CA GLU A 203 26.55 -4.78 -12.76
C GLU A 203 25.08 -5.09 -12.39
N LEU A 204 24.28 -4.05 -12.28
CA LEU A 204 22.86 -4.19 -11.91
C LEU A 204 22.03 -4.79 -13.06
N LEU A 205 22.37 -4.44 -14.31
CA LEU A 205 21.74 -5.03 -15.50
C LEU A 205 22.11 -6.50 -15.69
N ALA A 206 23.29 -6.92 -15.19
CA ALA A 206 23.75 -8.31 -15.25
C ALA A 206 23.12 -9.21 -14.17
N GLU A 207 22.47 -8.63 -13.14
CA GLU A 207 21.79 -9.44 -12.12
C GLU A 207 20.66 -10.27 -12.75
N ASP A 208 20.54 -11.51 -12.32
CA ASP A 208 19.43 -12.37 -12.76
C ASP A 208 18.22 -12.12 -11.84
N GLU A 209 17.16 -11.53 -12.41
CA GLU A 209 15.92 -11.28 -11.68
C GLU A 209 15.24 -12.55 -11.16
N TRP A 210 15.51 -13.71 -11.80
CA TRP A 210 14.95 -14.98 -11.36
C TRP A 210 15.72 -15.59 -10.18
N ALA A 211 16.97 -15.20 -9.98
CA ALA A 211 17.79 -15.69 -8.87
C ALA A 211 17.26 -15.27 -7.49
N VAL A 212 16.50 -14.19 -7.42
CA VAL A 212 15.88 -13.71 -6.17
C VAL A 212 14.54 -14.37 -5.85
N VAL A 213 13.93 -15.06 -6.83
CA VAL A 213 12.69 -15.82 -6.63
C VAL A 213 13.00 -17.10 -5.88
N ARG A 214 12.58 -17.16 -4.62
CA ARG A 214 12.86 -18.29 -3.72
C ARG A 214 11.97 -19.49 -4.00
N ASP A 215 10.68 -19.25 -4.28
CA ASP A 215 9.70 -20.28 -4.62
C ASP A 215 8.72 -19.80 -5.70
N LEU A 216 9.00 -20.18 -6.94
CA LEU A 216 8.16 -19.84 -8.10
C LEU A 216 6.75 -20.45 -8.02
N ARG A 217 6.62 -21.65 -7.43
CA ARG A 217 5.31 -22.30 -7.33
C ARG A 217 4.42 -21.59 -6.31
N MET A 218 5.00 -21.18 -5.18
CA MET A 218 4.32 -20.42 -4.15
C MET A 218 3.91 -19.07 -4.71
N MET A 219 4.81 -18.34 -5.37
CA MET A 219 4.54 -17.06 -6.01
C MET A 219 3.36 -17.15 -7.00
N ASN A 220 3.41 -18.09 -7.95
CA ASN A 220 2.36 -18.23 -8.96
C ASN A 220 1.00 -18.61 -8.35
N ARG A 221 0.99 -19.53 -7.38
CA ARG A 221 -0.25 -19.93 -6.70
C ARG A 221 -0.88 -18.76 -5.95
N THR A 222 -0.06 -17.95 -5.27
CA THR A 222 -0.53 -16.77 -4.54
C THR A 222 -1.05 -15.70 -5.49
N LEU A 223 -0.37 -15.43 -6.60
CA LEU A 223 -0.85 -14.50 -7.62
C LEU A 223 -2.18 -14.95 -8.25
N VAL A 224 -2.32 -16.24 -8.53
CA VAL A 224 -3.59 -16.79 -9.03
C VAL A 224 -4.69 -16.68 -7.99
N ALA A 225 -4.41 -17.02 -6.73
CA ALA A 225 -5.40 -16.91 -5.64
C ALA A 225 -5.81 -15.45 -5.42
N LEU A 226 -4.87 -14.52 -5.41
CA LEU A 226 -5.11 -13.09 -5.30
C LEU A 226 -5.98 -12.57 -6.46
N SER A 227 -5.64 -12.93 -7.69
CA SER A 227 -6.43 -12.56 -8.87
C SER A 227 -7.84 -13.12 -8.81
N LEU A 228 -8.01 -14.37 -8.37
CA LEU A 228 -9.31 -14.99 -8.18
C LEU A 228 -10.14 -14.26 -7.11
N THR A 229 -9.51 -13.86 -6.01
CA THR A 229 -10.17 -13.08 -4.94
C THR A 229 -10.69 -11.75 -5.47
N ILE A 230 -9.89 -11.02 -6.26
CA ILE A 230 -10.30 -9.74 -6.87
C ILE A 230 -11.47 -9.95 -7.83
N VAL A 231 -11.40 -10.98 -8.68
CA VAL A 231 -12.50 -11.32 -9.59
C VAL A 231 -13.78 -11.66 -8.82
N THR A 232 -13.66 -12.41 -7.72
CA THR A 232 -14.81 -12.76 -6.87
C THR A 232 -15.45 -11.51 -6.27
N PHE A 233 -14.68 -10.53 -5.83
CA PHE A 233 -15.21 -9.25 -5.34
C PHE A 233 -15.94 -8.47 -6.45
N SER A 234 -15.44 -8.53 -7.69
CA SER A 234 -16.08 -7.85 -8.82
C SER A 234 -17.37 -8.52 -9.31
N VAL A 235 -17.50 -9.83 -9.11
CA VAL A 235 -18.67 -10.61 -9.61
C VAL A 235 -19.77 -10.75 -8.54
N HIS A 236 -19.42 -10.63 -7.26
CA HIS A 236 -20.36 -10.82 -6.15
C HIS A 236 -21.03 -9.49 -5.77
N GLU A 237 -21.76 -8.91 -6.74
CA GLU A 237 -22.68 -7.77 -6.54
C GLU A 237 -24.12 -8.23 -6.32
#